data_ff0f48a13d7849bb9808730116072611
#
_entry.id   ff0f48a13d7849bb9808730116072611
#
_cell.length_a   1.000
_cell.length_b   1.000
_cell.length_c   1.000
_cell.angle_alpha   90.00
_cell.angle_beta   90.00
_cell.angle_gamma   90.00
#
_symmetry.space_group_name_H-M   'P 1'
#
loop_
_entity.id
_entity.type
_entity.pdbx_description
1 polymer ?
#
loop_
_entity_poly.entity_id
_entity_poly.type
_entity_poly.pdbx_seq_one_letter_code
_entity_poly.pdbx_strand_id
1 'polypeptide(L)'
;MRFVRSLVVLAAIAVTGHAIAQGFPAKPVTMIVPFPPGGSVDAVARQVAAGLGQYLGQSVVVENKVGAGGTIGSGLVARAAPDGYTILLGTTSALAVSPMTYKSVPYDSLTSFAPIIEVTRGPFVLSVKNSLPVANVRELVDLAKKNPGKLNSGSAGLGSVHHLALEMFKQAAGVDIVHVPYKGGAPAWTAVIAGEIDMLFDSMPGPFMFQGRAKPLAVAGPHRLPGLPAVPTFAEQGFPGVETVFFWAMLAPAGTPPEIVAKLNAALGQTLRDPAVKAEFAKQSMETSPGTPEEIARFMATEIPRWRQVVQKAGLRQE
;
A
#
# COMPACT_ATOMS: atom_id res chain seq x y z
N MET A 1 7.49 -39.03 60.44
CA MET A 1 6.62 -37.95 59.93
C MET A 1 7.32 -36.83 59.09
N ARG A 2 8.65 -36.76 59.04
CA ARG A 2 9.39 -35.77 58.24
C ARG A 2 9.58 -36.17 56.75
N PHE A 3 9.66 -37.48 56.44
CA PHE A 3 9.85 -37.99 55.09
C PHE A 3 8.62 -37.83 54.14
N VAL A 4 7.40 -37.88 54.70
CA VAL A 4 6.16 -37.76 53.89
C VAL A 4 5.88 -36.33 53.47
N ARG A 5 6.35 -35.32 54.25
CA ARG A 5 6.19 -33.90 53.88
C ARG A 5 7.08 -33.47 52.73
N SER A 6 8.26 -34.10 52.57
CA SER A 6 9.18 -33.77 51.46
C SER A 6 8.71 -34.32 50.10
N LEU A 7 7.99 -35.45 50.08
CA LEU A 7 7.45 -36.01 48.83
C LEU A 7 6.27 -35.23 48.27
N VAL A 8 5.46 -34.60 49.13
CA VAL A 8 4.29 -33.81 48.71
C VAL A 8 4.71 -32.46 48.10
N VAL A 9 5.83 -31.89 48.58
CA VAL A 9 6.36 -30.63 48.04
C VAL A 9 7.02 -30.85 46.66
N LEU A 10 7.66 -31.98 46.38
CA LEU A 10 8.23 -32.32 45.08
C LEU A 10 7.15 -32.61 44.02
N ALA A 11 6.01 -33.17 44.42
CA ALA A 11 4.89 -33.44 43.49
C ALA A 11 4.13 -32.17 43.07
N ALA A 12 4.14 -31.11 43.91
CA ALA A 12 3.49 -29.83 43.59
C ALA A 12 4.27 -28.96 42.59
N ILE A 13 5.58 -29.19 42.41
CA ILE A 13 6.42 -28.43 41.48
C ILE A 13 6.35 -29.00 40.03
N ALA A 14 5.93 -30.25 39.87
CA ALA A 14 5.86 -30.93 38.59
C ALA A 14 4.59 -30.59 37.76
N VAL A 15 3.60 -29.87 38.33
CA VAL A 15 2.32 -29.56 37.64
C VAL A 15 2.28 -28.17 36.99
N THR A 16 3.31 -27.33 37.19
CA THR A 16 3.33 -25.95 36.63
C THR A 16 3.98 -25.83 35.24
N GLY A 17 4.16 -26.93 34.49
CA GLY A 17 4.97 -26.95 33.28
C GLY A 17 4.22 -27.19 31.97
N HIS A 18 2.88 -27.22 31.94
CA HIS A 18 2.13 -27.32 30.67
C HIS A 18 1.09 -26.20 30.55
N ALA A 19 1.51 -24.94 30.58
CA ALA A 19 0.83 -23.97 29.80
C ALA A 19 1.07 -24.40 28.35
N ILE A 20 0.13 -25.17 27.78
CA ILE A 20 0.07 -25.46 26.36
C ILE A 20 0.11 -24.09 25.72
N ALA A 21 1.23 -23.73 25.12
CA ALA A 21 1.35 -22.57 24.28
C ALA A 21 0.29 -22.78 23.18
N GLN A 22 -0.87 -22.17 23.35
CA GLN A 22 -1.91 -22.19 22.31
C GLN A 22 -1.22 -21.67 21.07
N GLY A 23 -1.03 -22.58 20.08
CA GLY A 23 -0.28 -22.26 18.87
C GLY A 23 -0.86 -21.02 18.21
N PHE A 24 -0.03 -20.04 17.89
CA PHE A 24 -0.46 -18.88 17.10
C PHE A 24 -1.14 -19.35 15.81
N PRO A 25 -2.27 -18.70 15.37
CA PRO A 25 -3.09 -17.79 16.15
C PRO A 25 -4.19 -18.52 16.98
N ALA A 26 -4.39 -18.10 18.24
CA ALA A 26 -5.44 -18.61 19.12
C ALA A 26 -6.64 -17.64 19.24
N LYS A 27 -6.52 -16.44 18.68
CA LYS A 27 -7.53 -15.37 18.66
C LYS A 27 -7.48 -14.62 17.32
N PRO A 28 -8.48 -13.78 16.98
CA PRO A 28 -8.47 -12.99 15.75
C PRO A 28 -7.22 -12.14 15.60
N VAL A 29 -6.76 -12.00 14.35
CA VAL A 29 -5.65 -11.11 13.95
C VAL A 29 -6.22 -9.80 13.46
N THR A 30 -5.67 -8.67 13.89
CA THR A 30 -6.04 -7.33 13.42
C THR A 30 -5.10 -6.89 12.30
N MET A 31 -5.65 -6.59 11.13
CA MET A 31 -4.93 -6.01 10.00
C MET A 31 -5.19 -4.50 9.93
N ILE A 32 -4.19 -3.70 10.26
CA ILE A 32 -4.28 -2.24 10.18
C ILE A 32 -4.08 -1.80 8.72
N VAL A 33 -5.04 -1.00 8.25
CA VAL A 33 -5.02 -0.33 6.95
C VAL A 33 -4.88 1.17 7.19
N PRO A 34 -3.78 1.82 6.75
CA PRO A 34 -3.50 3.22 7.10
C PRO A 34 -4.25 4.24 6.21
N PHE A 35 -5.28 3.80 5.49
CA PHE A 35 -6.09 4.62 4.57
C PHE A 35 -7.59 4.42 4.79
N PRO A 36 -8.45 5.35 4.28
CA PRO A 36 -9.90 5.26 4.45
C PRO A 36 -10.50 4.00 3.83
N PRO A 37 -11.64 3.55 4.37
CA PRO A 37 -12.41 2.46 3.75
C PRO A 37 -12.89 2.85 2.34
N GLY A 38 -13.09 1.84 1.48
CA GLY A 38 -13.56 1.99 0.11
C GLY A 38 -12.51 2.41 -0.92
N GLY A 39 -11.27 2.66 -0.51
CA GLY A 39 -10.14 2.88 -1.43
C GLY A 39 -9.46 1.58 -1.86
N SER A 40 -8.51 1.70 -2.78
CA SER A 40 -7.73 0.57 -3.33
C SER A 40 -7.08 -0.28 -2.23
N VAL A 41 -6.44 0.35 -1.26
CA VAL A 41 -5.75 -0.33 -0.15
C VAL A 41 -6.74 -1.11 0.73
N ASP A 42 -7.91 -0.52 1.02
CA ASP A 42 -8.95 -1.18 1.82
C ASP A 42 -9.58 -2.37 1.09
N ALA A 43 -9.86 -2.23 -0.21
CA ALA A 43 -10.42 -3.30 -1.04
C ALA A 43 -9.48 -4.51 -1.07
N VAL A 44 -8.20 -4.32 -1.33
CA VAL A 44 -7.18 -5.38 -1.29
C VAL A 44 -7.03 -5.96 0.11
N ALA A 45 -6.99 -5.11 1.16
CA ALA A 45 -6.89 -5.58 2.54
C ALA A 45 -8.01 -6.56 2.90
N ARG A 46 -9.26 -6.25 2.53
CA ARG A 46 -10.42 -7.10 2.82
C ARG A 46 -10.36 -8.43 2.06
N GLN A 47 -9.91 -8.42 0.82
CA GLN A 47 -9.72 -9.64 0.02
C GLN A 47 -8.64 -10.53 0.64
N VAL A 48 -7.48 -9.93 0.97
CA VAL A 48 -6.37 -10.64 1.61
C VAL A 48 -6.75 -11.13 2.99
N ALA A 49 -7.47 -10.33 3.80
CA ALA A 49 -7.91 -10.72 5.13
C ALA A 49 -8.85 -11.93 5.11
N ALA A 50 -9.79 -11.96 4.16
CA ALA A 50 -10.70 -13.09 4.00
C ALA A 50 -9.95 -14.39 3.67
N GLY A 51 -9.04 -14.38 2.71
CA GLY A 51 -8.22 -15.54 2.36
C GLY A 51 -7.25 -15.93 3.48
N LEU A 52 -6.56 -14.96 4.07
CA LEU A 52 -5.65 -15.19 5.20
C LEU A 52 -6.37 -15.86 6.37
N GLY A 53 -7.60 -15.45 6.68
CA GLY A 53 -8.40 -16.04 7.75
C GLY A 53 -8.69 -17.53 7.51
N GLN A 54 -8.94 -17.94 6.27
CA GLN A 54 -9.16 -19.34 5.89
C GLN A 54 -7.90 -20.19 6.17
N TYR A 55 -6.72 -19.71 5.76
CA TYR A 55 -5.47 -20.44 5.92
C TYR A 55 -4.89 -20.40 7.34
N LEU A 56 -5.23 -19.37 8.13
CA LEU A 56 -4.85 -19.31 9.56
C LEU A 56 -5.80 -20.07 10.47
N GLY A 57 -7.03 -20.36 10.05
CA GLY A 57 -8.08 -20.91 10.89
C GLY A 57 -8.59 -19.93 11.96
N GLN A 58 -8.37 -18.63 11.78
CA GLN A 58 -8.80 -17.55 12.67
C GLN A 58 -9.23 -16.32 11.85
N SER A 59 -10.20 -15.58 12.37
CA SER A 59 -10.66 -14.35 11.69
C SER A 59 -9.54 -13.31 11.59
N VAL A 60 -9.49 -12.62 10.45
CA VAL A 60 -8.65 -11.45 10.25
C VAL A 60 -9.53 -10.22 10.11
N VAL A 61 -9.43 -9.30 11.07
CA VAL A 61 -10.26 -8.09 11.14
C VAL A 61 -9.51 -6.91 10.57
N VAL A 62 -10.09 -6.26 9.56
CA VAL A 62 -9.51 -5.05 8.94
C VAL A 62 -9.93 -3.82 9.73
N GLU A 63 -8.95 -3.03 10.20
CA GLU A 63 -9.17 -1.74 10.86
C GLU A 63 -8.49 -0.60 10.09
N ASN A 64 -9.27 0.41 9.70
CA ASN A 64 -8.75 1.59 9.01
C ASN A 64 -8.29 2.65 10.04
N LYS A 65 -6.98 2.94 10.08
CA LYS A 65 -6.35 3.96 10.96
C LYS A 65 -5.74 5.06 10.10
N VAL A 66 -6.54 6.05 9.77
CA VAL A 66 -6.26 7.07 8.75
C VAL A 66 -5.46 8.25 9.31
N GLY A 67 -4.64 8.87 8.49
CA GLY A 67 -4.04 10.19 8.73
C GLY A 67 -2.55 10.29 8.39
N ALA A 68 -2.12 11.51 8.12
CA ALA A 68 -0.74 11.90 7.80
C ALA A 68 -0.07 10.98 6.75
N GLY A 69 -0.71 10.79 5.59
CA GLY A 69 -0.18 9.95 4.51
C GLY A 69 0.01 8.47 4.88
N GLY A 70 -0.70 7.98 5.91
CA GLY A 70 -0.63 6.62 6.43
C GLY A 70 0.33 6.43 7.61
N THR A 71 1.01 7.48 8.06
CA THR A 71 1.99 7.38 9.15
C THR A 71 1.36 7.11 10.51
N ILE A 72 0.10 7.53 10.74
CA ILE A 72 -0.63 7.27 11.99
C ILE A 72 -0.87 5.76 12.16
N GLY A 73 -1.48 5.12 11.17
CA GLY A 73 -1.75 3.67 11.23
C GLY A 73 -0.47 2.83 11.28
N SER A 74 0.54 3.19 10.47
CA SER A 74 1.84 2.51 10.48
C SER A 74 2.54 2.65 11.83
N GLY A 75 2.53 3.85 12.42
CA GLY A 75 3.12 4.09 13.74
C GLY A 75 2.39 3.37 14.87
N LEU A 76 1.08 3.09 14.73
CA LEU A 76 0.36 2.25 15.68
C LEU A 76 0.92 0.81 15.66
N VAL A 77 1.09 0.23 14.47
CA VAL A 77 1.63 -1.13 14.34
C VAL A 77 3.09 -1.20 14.78
N ALA A 78 3.91 -0.20 14.44
CA ALA A 78 5.32 -0.15 14.88
C ALA A 78 5.49 -0.22 16.41
N ARG A 79 4.48 0.18 17.18
CA ARG A 79 4.47 0.15 18.66
C ARG A 79 3.60 -0.96 19.25
N ALA A 80 2.97 -1.78 18.41
CA ALA A 80 2.16 -2.90 18.89
C ALA A 80 3.04 -4.02 19.46
N ALA A 81 2.42 -4.92 20.23
CA ALA A 81 3.12 -6.11 20.71
C ALA A 81 3.59 -6.98 19.53
N PRO A 82 4.83 -7.49 19.56
CA PRO A 82 5.40 -8.30 18.49
C PRO A 82 4.94 -9.77 18.59
N ASP A 83 3.63 -10.00 18.74
CA ASP A 83 3.00 -11.31 18.96
C ASP A 83 2.25 -11.85 17.72
N GLY A 84 2.30 -11.11 16.60
CA GLY A 84 1.67 -11.47 15.33
C GLY A 84 0.17 -11.17 15.25
N TYR A 85 -0.48 -10.69 16.31
CA TYR A 85 -1.92 -10.39 16.30
C TYR A 85 -2.26 -8.99 15.77
N THR A 86 -1.26 -8.14 15.57
CA THR A 86 -1.43 -6.84 14.90
C THR A 86 -0.46 -6.79 13.72
N ILE A 87 -0.99 -6.70 12.50
CA ILE A 87 -0.22 -6.62 11.26
C ILE A 87 -0.61 -5.37 10.47
N LEU A 88 0.27 -4.91 9.61
CA LEU A 88 0.10 -3.72 8.77
C LEU A 88 0.04 -4.11 7.29
N LEU A 89 -0.95 -3.64 6.56
CA LEU A 89 -0.81 -3.51 5.12
C LEU A 89 -0.10 -2.18 4.82
N GLY A 90 1.22 -2.23 4.80
CA GLY A 90 2.08 -1.09 4.50
C GLY A 90 2.07 -0.75 3.02
N THR A 91 2.09 0.54 2.69
CA THR A 91 2.10 1.03 1.32
C THR A 91 3.33 1.88 1.04
N THR A 92 3.71 2.04 -0.23
CA THR A 92 4.80 2.93 -0.64
C THR A 92 4.63 4.34 -0.05
N SER A 93 3.40 4.88 -0.05
CA SER A 93 3.15 6.19 0.56
C SER A 93 3.55 6.21 2.03
N ALA A 94 3.04 5.26 2.83
CA ALA A 94 3.31 5.22 4.27
C ALA A 94 4.74 4.84 4.61
N LEU A 95 5.40 3.99 3.81
CA LEU A 95 6.72 3.43 4.12
C LEU A 95 7.88 4.20 3.49
N ALA A 96 7.68 4.83 2.33
CA ALA A 96 8.78 5.42 1.57
C ALA A 96 8.64 6.93 1.33
N VAL A 97 7.42 7.44 1.09
CA VAL A 97 7.22 8.85 0.72
C VAL A 97 6.86 9.71 1.93
N SER A 98 5.81 9.36 2.67
CA SER A 98 5.36 10.14 3.83
C SER A 98 6.43 10.32 4.91
N PRO A 99 7.31 9.34 5.22
CA PRO A 99 8.42 9.56 6.14
C PRO A 99 9.42 10.64 5.71
N MET A 100 9.43 11.01 4.44
CA MET A 100 10.29 12.07 3.89
C MET A 100 9.61 13.43 3.81
N THR A 101 8.26 13.46 3.89
CA THR A 101 7.45 14.66 3.67
C THR A 101 6.80 15.21 4.93
N TYR A 102 6.71 14.41 6.00
CA TYR A 102 6.24 14.85 7.31
C TYR A 102 7.38 15.05 8.30
N LYS A 103 7.32 16.11 9.11
CA LYS A 103 8.37 16.48 10.09
C LYS A 103 8.58 15.45 11.19
N SER A 104 7.54 14.75 11.59
CA SER A 104 7.59 13.77 12.67
C SER A 104 6.85 12.50 12.28
N VAL A 105 7.60 11.40 12.16
CA VAL A 105 7.05 10.08 11.86
C VAL A 105 7.48 9.13 12.98
N PRO A 106 6.54 8.42 13.64
CA PRO A 106 6.83 7.67 14.87
C PRO A 106 7.40 6.27 14.60
N TYR A 107 8.06 6.05 13.46
CA TYR A 107 8.70 4.78 13.08
C TYR A 107 9.81 5.01 12.06
N ASP A 108 10.73 4.07 11.98
CA ASP A 108 11.63 3.89 10.85
C ASP A 108 11.13 2.73 9.99
N SER A 109 11.03 2.94 8.69
CA SER A 109 10.41 1.99 7.77
C SER A 109 11.19 0.70 7.57
N LEU A 110 12.48 0.69 7.86
CA LEU A 110 13.36 -0.47 7.70
C LEU A 110 13.57 -1.25 9.01
N THR A 111 13.47 -0.56 10.16
CA THR A 111 13.85 -1.16 11.45
C THR A 111 12.69 -1.34 12.41
N SER A 112 11.56 -0.63 12.22
CA SER A 112 10.40 -0.74 13.11
C SER A 112 9.44 -1.88 12.76
N PHE A 113 9.71 -2.62 11.67
CA PHE A 113 8.85 -3.70 11.20
C PHE A 113 9.63 -4.97 10.88
N ALA A 114 8.95 -6.11 11.04
CA ALA A 114 9.35 -7.40 10.49
C ALA A 114 8.56 -7.63 9.19
N PRO A 115 9.21 -7.60 8.00
CA PRO A 115 8.56 -7.88 6.73
C PRO A 115 8.04 -9.31 6.66
N ILE A 116 6.81 -9.50 6.14
CA ILE A 116 6.18 -10.82 6.02
C ILE A 116 6.16 -11.24 4.56
N ILE A 117 5.54 -10.44 3.68
CA ILE A 117 5.38 -10.75 2.27
C ILE A 117 5.05 -9.48 1.47
N GLU A 118 5.45 -9.44 0.21
CA GLU A 118 4.88 -8.49 -0.73
C GLU A 118 3.50 -8.95 -1.16
N VAL A 119 2.53 -8.05 -1.13
CA VAL A 119 1.14 -8.33 -1.55
C VAL A 119 0.96 -8.05 -3.03
N THR A 120 1.45 -6.91 -3.47
CA THR A 120 1.36 -6.45 -4.86
C THR A 120 2.36 -5.34 -5.13
N ARG A 121 2.73 -5.17 -6.39
CA ARG A 121 3.44 -4.00 -6.93
C ARG A 121 2.92 -3.67 -8.33
N GLY A 122 3.14 -2.46 -8.75
CA GLY A 122 2.78 -2.05 -10.11
C GLY A 122 2.99 -0.56 -10.36
N PRO A 123 2.82 -0.10 -11.59
CA PRO A 123 2.86 1.30 -11.94
C PRO A 123 1.55 2.00 -11.56
N PHE A 124 1.61 3.32 -11.44
CA PHE A 124 0.42 4.15 -11.43
C PHE A 124 -0.10 4.38 -12.85
N VAL A 125 -1.39 4.68 -12.94
CA VAL A 125 -2.03 5.10 -14.18
C VAL A 125 -2.57 6.52 -14.02
N LEU A 126 -2.26 7.40 -14.97
CA LEU A 126 -2.91 8.70 -15.07
C LEU A 126 -4.29 8.51 -15.69
N SER A 127 -5.30 8.91 -14.95
CA SER A 127 -6.69 8.92 -15.42
C SER A 127 -7.27 10.32 -15.35
N VAL A 128 -8.14 10.68 -16.30
CA VAL A 128 -8.82 11.98 -16.38
C VAL A 128 -10.33 11.81 -16.37
N LYS A 129 -11.05 12.85 -15.94
CA LYS A 129 -12.52 12.88 -16.06
C LYS A 129 -12.95 12.80 -17.53
N ASN A 130 -14.09 12.17 -17.80
CA ASN A 130 -14.58 11.92 -19.16
C ASN A 130 -14.82 13.21 -19.96
N SER A 131 -15.24 14.28 -19.28
CA SER A 131 -15.52 15.58 -19.90
C SER A 131 -14.26 16.35 -20.33
N LEU A 132 -13.05 15.95 -19.90
CA LEU A 132 -11.82 16.62 -20.33
C LEU A 132 -11.56 16.30 -21.81
N PRO A 133 -11.40 17.32 -22.70
CA PRO A 133 -11.30 17.11 -24.15
C PRO A 133 -9.88 16.72 -24.56
N VAL A 134 -9.38 15.60 -24.04
CA VAL A 134 -8.06 15.04 -24.34
C VAL A 134 -8.15 13.53 -24.54
N ALA A 135 -7.37 12.97 -25.48
CA ALA A 135 -7.32 11.56 -25.79
C ALA A 135 -5.96 10.92 -25.41
N ASN A 136 -4.93 11.73 -25.15
CA ASN A 136 -3.57 11.27 -24.85
C ASN A 136 -2.82 12.31 -24.01
N VAL A 137 -1.60 11.95 -23.55
CA VAL A 137 -0.79 12.82 -22.68
C VAL A 137 -0.35 14.10 -23.42
N ARG A 138 -0.08 14.04 -24.73
CA ARG A 138 0.34 15.23 -25.49
C ARG A 138 -0.75 16.28 -25.52
N GLU A 139 -1.98 15.88 -25.82
CA GLU A 139 -3.14 16.78 -25.79
C GLU A 139 -3.39 17.35 -24.37
N LEU A 140 -3.18 16.55 -23.32
CA LEU A 140 -3.25 17.02 -21.93
C LEU A 140 -2.18 18.09 -21.65
N VAL A 141 -0.95 17.86 -22.09
CA VAL A 141 0.16 18.83 -21.95
C VAL A 141 -0.13 20.11 -22.72
N ASP A 142 -0.63 20.02 -23.94
CA ASP A 142 -1.00 21.19 -24.76
C ASP A 142 -2.13 21.97 -24.08
N LEU A 143 -3.13 21.30 -23.55
CA LEU A 143 -4.22 21.91 -22.79
C LEU A 143 -3.71 22.63 -21.53
N ALA A 144 -2.83 21.98 -20.76
CA ALA A 144 -2.24 22.54 -19.55
C ALA A 144 -1.37 23.77 -19.85
N LYS A 145 -0.55 23.72 -20.91
CA LYS A 145 0.27 24.87 -21.37
C LYS A 145 -0.53 26.06 -21.81
N LYS A 146 -1.69 25.83 -22.47
CA LYS A 146 -2.62 26.90 -22.86
C LYS A 146 -3.38 27.49 -21.66
N ASN A 147 -3.49 26.78 -20.57
CA ASN A 147 -4.26 27.15 -19.39
C ASN A 147 -3.46 26.91 -18.09
N PRO A 148 -2.32 27.60 -17.87
CA PRO A 148 -1.48 27.37 -16.69
C PRO A 148 -2.26 27.61 -15.40
N GLY A 149 -2.13 26.66 -14.43
CA GLY A 149 -2.79 26.71 -13.13
C GLY A 149 -4.32 26.50 -13.18
N LYS A 150 -4.93 26.13 -14.32
CA LYS A 150 -6.38 25.88 -14.40
C LYS A 150 -6.76 24.42 -14.25
N LEU A 151 -5.91 23.50 -14.71
CA LEU A 151 -6.12 22.08 -14.48
C LEU A 151 -5.70 21.72 -13.06
N ASN A 152 -6.38 20.70 -12.49
CA ASN A 152 -6.08 20.22 -11.17
C ASN A 152 -6.01 18.69 -11.11
N SER A 153 -5.20 18.18 -10.19
CA SER A 153 -5.02 16.76 -9.96
C SER A 153 -5.22 16.41 -8.48
N GLY A 154 -6.05 15.43 -8.23
CA GLY A 154 -6.22 14.88 -6.90
C GLY A 154 -5.03 14.03 -6.44
N SER A 155 -4.94 13.83 -5.12
CA SER A 155 -4.03 12.84 -4.53
C SER A 155 -4.62 12.22 -3.28
N ALA A 156 -3.98 11.14 -2.78
CA ALA A 156 -4.34 10.53 -1.49
C ALA A 156 -3.81 11.34 -0.27
N GLY A 157 -3.40 12.57 -0.49
CA GLY A 157 -2.88 13.49 0.51
C GLY A 157 -1.50 14.03 0.14
N LEU A 158 -1.11 15.09 0.84
CA LEU A 158 0.22 15.68 0.70
C LEU A 158 1.29 14.60 1.00
N GLY A 159 2.36 14.58 0.21
CA GLY A 159 3.43 13.59 0.40
C GLY A 159 3.02 12.13 0.13
N SER A 160 1.93 11.89 -0.60
CA SER A 160 1.61 10.56 -1.12
C SER A 160 2.32 10.28 -2.44
N VAL A 161 2.39 9.00 -2.85
CA VAL A 161 2.90 8.62 -4.18
C VAL A 161 2.09 9.27 -5.30
N HIS A 162 0.77 9.47 -5.10
CA HIS A 162 -0.10 10.19 -6.04
C HIS A 162 0.38 11.63 -6.28
N HIS A 163 0.69 12.36 -5.18
CA HIS A 163 1.23 13.71 -5.26
C HIS A 163 2.60 13.72 -5.97
N LEU A 164 3.47 12.78 -5.61
CA LEU A 164 4.79 12.67 -6.22
C LEU A 164 4.72 12.36 -7.71
N ALA A 165 3.81 11.48 -8.15
CA ALA A 165 3.57 11.17 -9.55
C ALA A 165 3.13 12.42 -10.34
N LEU A 166 2.26 13.25 -9.76
CA LEU A 166 1.88 14.52 -10.32
C LEU A 166 3.09 15.46 -10.49
N GLU A 167 3.91 15.63 -9.45
CA GLU A 167 5.07 16.53 -9.52
C GLU A 167 6.12 16.04 -10.54
N MET A 168 6.35 14.73 -10.64
CA MET A 168 7.19 14.15 -11.68
C MET A 168 6.63 14.45 -13.08
N PHE A 169 5.32 14.33 -13.28
CA PHE A 169 4.69 14.67 -14.56
C PHE A 169 4.79 16.17 -14.86
N LYS A 170 4.50 17.05 -13.90
CA LYS A 170 4.63 18.51 -14.06
C LYS A 170 6.04 18.89 -14.48
N GLN A 171 7.04 18.31 -13.83
CA GLN A 171 8.45 18.58 -14.13
C GLN A 171 8.85 18.07 -15.52
N ALA A 172 8.46 16.83 -15.87
CA ALA A 172 8.79 16.21 -17.16
C ALA A 172 8.12 16.93 -18.36
N ALA A 173 6.90 17.43 -18.16
CA ALA A 173 6.10 18.06 -19.21
C ALA A 173 6.25 19.60 -19.25
N GLY A 174 6.80 20.21 -18.20
CA GLY A 174 6.92 21.67 -18.07
C GLY A 174 5.52 22.34 -18.02
N VAL A 175 4.62 21.81 -17.18
CA VAL A 175 3.24 22.28 -17.04
C VAL A 175 2.93 22.69 -15.60
N ASP A 176 1.99 23.64 -15.46
CA ASP A 176 1.45 24.07 -14.18
C ASP A 176 0.05 23.45 -13.98
N ILE A 177 -0.04 22.50 -13.02
CA ILE A 177 -1.26 21.78 -12.63
C ILE A 177 -1.38 21.90 -11.12
N VAL A 178 -2.55 22.31 -10.64
CA VAL A 178 -2.82 22.51 -9.21
C VAL A 178 -2.98 21.16 -8.53
N HIS A 179 -2.29 20.94 -7.41
CA HIS A 179 -2.46 19.79 -6.56
C HIS A 179 -3.61 19.98 -5.56
N VAL A 180 -4.53 19.01 -5.49
CA VAL A 180 -5.67 18.99 -4.55
C VAL A 180 -5.56 17.76 -3.64
N PRO A 181 -5.13 17.91 -2.38
CA PRO A 181 -4.98 16.79 -1.46
C PRO A 181 -6.32 16.32 -0.87
N TYR A 182 -6.56 15.01 -0.91
CA TYR A 182 -7.69 14.33 -0.26
C TYR A 182 -7.19 13.43 0.88
N LYS A 183 -8.11 12.94 1.71
CA LYS A 183 -7.79 12.00 2.80
C LYS A 183 -7.69 10.55 2.32
N GLY A 184 -7.15 10.31 1.12
CA GLY A 184 -6.99 8.98 0.50
C GLY A 184 -7.44 8.95 -0.96
N GLY A 185 -7.19 7.83 -1.66
CA GLY A 185 -7.55 7.66 -3.07
C GLY A 185 -9.06 7.65 -3.33
N ALA A 186 -9.86 7.03 -2.45
CA ALA A 186 -11.31 6.93 -2.65
C ALA A 186 -12.01 8.28 -2.79
N PRO A 187 -11.85 9.26 -1.88
CA PRO A 187 -12.45 10.59 -2.06
C PRO A 187 -11.89 11.35 -3.27
N ALA A 188 -10.61 11.15 -3.64
CA ALA A 188 -10.06 11.73 -4.86
C ALA A 188 -10.72 11.16 -6.11
N TRP A 189 -10.97 9.84 -6.17
CA TRP A 189 -11.73 9.23 -7.25
C TRP A 189 -13.17 9.75 -7.33
N THR A 190 -13.84 9.90 -6.20
CA THR A 190 -15.19 10.48 -6.17
C THR A 190 -15.20 11.87 -6.79
N ALA A 191 -14.20 12.71 -6.49
CA ALA A 191 -14.08 14.05 -7.06
C ALA A 191 -13.78 14.05 -8.59
N VAL A 192 -12.94 13.11 -9.09
CA VAL A 192 -12.74 12.94 -10.56
C VAL A 192 -14.04 12.57 -11.24
N ILE A 193 -14.78 11.62 -10.68
CA ILE A 193 -16.02 11.12 -11.27
C ILE A 193 -17.12 12.18 -11.24
N ALA A 194 -17.18 12.99 -10.19
CA ALA A 194 -18.08 14.13 -10.07
C ALA A 194 -17.68 15.32 -10.99
N GLY A 195 -16.46 15.30 -11.54
CA GLY A 195 -15.93 16.37 -12.37
C GLY A 195 -15.37 17.57 -11.60
N GLU A 196 -15.25 17.44 -10.26
CA GLU A 196 -14.70 18.48 -9.37
C GLU A 196 -13.20 18.69 -9.59
N ILE A 197 -12.48 17.60 -9.91
CA ILE A 197 -11.07 17.64 -10.32
C ILE A 197 -10.89 16.98 -11.69
N ASP A 198 -9.79 17.33 -12.36
CA ASP A 198 -9.59 16.95 -13.77
C ASP A 198 -8.95 15.59 -13.92
N MET A 199 -8.04 15.23 -13.01
CA MET A 199 -7.22 14.02 -13.14
C MET A 199 -6.75 13.46 -11.80
N LEU A 200 -6.24 12.22 -11.86
CA LEU A 200 -5.65 11.51 -10.73
C LEU A 200 -4.63 10.49 -11.25
N PHE A 201 -3.49 10.40 -10.59
CA PHE A 201 -2.61 9.22 -10.68
C PHE A 201 -3.06 8.20 -9.63
N ASP A 202 -3.30 6.94 -9.99
CA ASP A 202 -3.62 5.91 -9.01
C ASP A 202 -3.06 4.54 -9.40
N SER A 203 -2.85 3.70 -8.41
CA SER A 203 -2.44 2.31 -8.56
C SER A 203 -3.57 1.40 -9.09
N MET A 204 -4.81 1.84 -9.02
CA MET A 204 -5.99 1.01 -9.25
C MET A 204 -7.08 1.73 -10.04
N PRO A 205 -6.82 2.03 -11.32
CA PRO A 205 -7.80 2.70 -12.16
C PRO A 205 -8.97 1.78 -12.58
N GLY A 206 -8.79 0.44 -12.49
CA GLY A 206 -9.66 -0.56 -13.10
C GLY A 206 -11.17 -0.40 -12.82
N PRO A 207 -11.65 -0.40 -11.57
CA PRO A 207 -13.08 -0.39 -11.30
C PRO A 207 -13.82 0.82 -11.87
N PHE A 208 -13.19 1.99 -11.88
CA PHE A 208 -13.80 3.24 -12.36
C PHE A 208 -13.69 3.39 -13.87
N MET A 209 -12.61 2.89 -14.48
CA MET A 209 -12.41 2.93 -15.93
C MET A 209 -13.23 1.88 -16.67
N PHE A 210 -13.30 0.65 -16.14
CA PHE A 210 -14.13 -0.41 -16.75
C PHE A 210 -15.64 -0.08 -16.70
N GLN A 211 -16.06 0.82 -15.80
CA GLN A 211 -17.41 1.37 -15.78
C GLN A 211 -17.57 2.59 -16.71
N GLY A 212 -16.53 2.97 -17.45
CA GLY A 212 -16.56 4.15 -18.34
C GLY A 212 -16.70 5.48 -17.60
N ARG A 213 -16.32 5.54 -16.31
CA ARG A 213 -16.48 6.74 -15.45
C ARG A 213 -15.29 7.69 -15.50
N ALA A 214 -14.15 7.23 -15.99
CA ALA A 214 -12.92 8.01 -16.22
C ALA A 214 -12.16 7.43 -17.41
N LYS A 215 -11.27 8.21 -18.01
CA LYS A 215 -10.41 7.80 -19.14
C LYS A 215 -8.98 7.60 -18.66
N PRO A 216 -8.36 6.41 -18.84
CA PRO A 216 -6.93 6.24 -18.65
C PRO A 216 -6.16 6.88 -19.83
N LEU A 217 -5.11 7.62 -19.55
CA LEU A 217 -4.28 8.25 -20.57
C LEU A 217 -2.88 7.62 -20.68
N ALA A 218 -2.27 7.22 -19.56
CA ALA A 218 -0.92 6.65 -19.58
C ALA A 218 -0.62 5.80 -18.36
N VAL A 219 0.21 4.78 -18.54
CA VAL A 219 0.83 3.98 -17.49
C VAL A 219 2.18 4.60 -17.11
N ALA A 220 2.37 4.91 -15.83
CA ALA A 220 3.62 5.44 -15.29
C ALA A 220 4.59 4.30 -14.90
N GLY A 221 4.92 3.47 -15.86
CA GLY A 221 5.81 2.32 -15.71
C GLY A 221 6.51 1.95 -17.01
N PRO A 222 7.44 0.98 -16.95
CA PRO A 222 8.24 0.59 -18.09
C PRO A 222 7.45 -0.17 -19.18
N HIS A 223 6.31 -0.78 -18.81
CA HIS A 223 5.48 -1.57 -19.70
C HIS A 223 4.01 -1.22 -19.51
N ARG A 224 3.20 -1.48 -20.56
CA ARG A 224 1.73 -1.43 -20.46
C ARG A 224 1.23 -2.48 -19.47
N LEU A 225 0.10 -2.19 -18.82
CA LEU A 225 -0.53 -3.16 -17.93
C LEU A 225 -1.29 -4.23 -18.73
N PRO A 226 -1.21 -5.52 -18.35
CA PRO A 226 -1.99 -6.59 -19.00
C PRO A 226 -3.51 -6.32 -19.00
N GLY A 227 -4.03 -5.75 -17.91
CA GLY A 227 -5.44 -5.36 -17.79
C GLY A 227 -5.83 -4.11 -18.60
N LEU A 228 -4.85 -3.39 -19.17
CA LEU A 228 -5.04 -2.14 -19.93
C LEU A 228 -4.13 -2.09 -21.17
N PRO A 229 -4.18 -3.10 -22.06
CA PRO A 229 -3.22 -3.21 -23.16
C PRO A 229 -3.29 -2.06 -24.18
N ALA A 230 -4.42 -1.38 -24.25
CA ALA A 230 -4.61 -0.22 -25.11
C ALA A 230 -4.03 1.09 -24.56
N VAL A 231 -3.72 1.14 -23.24
CA VAL A 231 -3.20 2.35 -22.58
C VAL A 231 -1.68 2.37 -22.72
N PRO A 232 -1.10 3.37 -23.44
CA PRO A 232 0.35 3.44 -23.61
C PRO A 232 1.05 3.87 -22.31
N THR A 233 2.36 3.63 -22.23
CA THR A 233 3.19 4.19 -21.17
C THR A 233 3.48 5.67 -21.40
N PHE A 234 3.91 6.38 -20.35
CA PHE A 234 4.42 7.74 -20.50
C PHE A 234 5.62 7.81 -21.46
N ALA A 235 6.51 6.84 -21.39
CA ALA A 235 7.68 6.73 -22.27
C ALA A 235 7.28 6.61 -23.75
N GLU A 236 6.29 5.78 -24.08
CA GLU A 236 5.74 5.64 -25.44
C GLU A 236 5.13 6.96 -25.97
N GLN A 237 4.70 7.85 -25.06
CA GLN A 237 4.14 9.16 -25.41
C GLN A 237 5.17 10.31 -25.36
N GLY A 238 6.45 10.00 -25.10
CA GLY A 238 7.55 10.98 -25.12
C GLY A 238 7.92 11.58 -23.74
N PHE A 239 7.47 10.95 -22.65
CA PHE A 239 7.76 11.38 -21.26
C PHE A 239 8.44 10.27 -20.44
N PRO A 240 9.65 9.82 -20.82
CA PRO A 240 10.30 8.64 -20.19
C PRO A 240 10.67 8.83 -18.70
N GLY A 241 10.68 10.07 -18.20
CA GLY A 241 10.99 10.36 -16.79
C GLY A 241 9.80 10.19 -15.82
N VAL A 242 8.61 9.86 -16.32
CA VAL A 242 7.41 9.69 -15.48
C VAL A 242 7.20 8.21 -15.19
N GLU A 243 7.93 7.71 -14.21
CA GLU A 243 7.83 6.32 -13.75
C GLU A 243 7.62 6.26 -12.24
N THR A 244 6.48 5.71 -11.83
CA THR A 244 6.13 5.48 -10.42
C THR A 244 5.71 4.03 -10.23
N VAL A 245 6.49 3.30 -9.45
CA VAL A 245 6.17 1.92 -9.06
C VAL A 245 5.76 1.94 -7.59
N PHE A 246 4.52 1.57 -7.32
CA PHE A 246 4.08 1.34 -5.95
C PHE A 246 4.37 -0.10 -5.53
N PHE A 247 4.46 -0.33 -4.23
CA PHE A 247 4.41 -1.66 -3.62
C PHE A 247 3.56 -1.62 -2.36
N TRP A 248 2.90 -2.73 -2.06
CA TRP A 248 2.24 -2.95 -0.78
C TRP A 248 2.76 -4.23 -0.15
N ALA A 249 3.07 -4.15 1.13
CA ALA A 249 3.68 -5.25 1.88
C ALA A 249 2.91 -5.52 3.17
N MET A 250 2.78 -6.80 3.52
CA MET A 250 2.32 -7.18 4.85
C MET A 250 3.51 -7.17 5.80
N LEU A 251 3.35 -6.47 6.92
CA LEU A 251 4.39 -6.26 7.93
C LEU A 251 3.84 -6.56 9.32
N ALA A 252 4.71 -7.08 10.19
CA ALA A 252 4.46 -7.18 11.62
C ALA A 252 5.33 -6.17 12.39
N PRO A 253 5.10 -5.91 13.69
CA PRO A 253 6.03 -5.15 14.52
C PRO A 253 7.43 -5.77 14.54
N ALA A 254 8.47 -4.93 14.64
CA ALA A 254 9.84 -5.44 14.84
C ALA A 254 9.92 -6.32 16.07
N GLY A 255 10.72 -7.38 16.01
CA GLY A 255 10.84 -8.37 17.11
C GLY A 255 9.75 -9.43 17.13
N THR A 256 8.82 -9.46 16.17
CA THR A 256 7.89 -10.59 15.99
C THR A 256 8.69 -11.87 15.77
N PRO A 257 8.41 -12.96 16.53
CA PRO A 257 9.15 -14.22 16.43
C PRO A 257 9.20 -14.76 15.00
N PRO A 258 10.36 -15.27 14.54
CA PRO A 258 10.52 -15.77 13.16
C PRO A 258 9.51 -16.86 12.78
N GLU A 259 9.12 -17.73 13.72
CA GLU A 259 8.12 -18.77 13.50
C GLU A 259 6.71 -18.21 13.25
N ILE A 260 6.37 -17.07 13.86
CA ILE A 260 5.11 -16.36 13.62
C ILE A 260 5.15 -15.71 12.24
N VAL A 261 6.26 -15.03 11.90
CA VAL A 261 6.47 -14.43 10.56
C VAL A 261 6.37 -15.51 9.49
N ALA A 262 7.02 -16.65 9.67
CA ALA A 262 6.98 -17.76 8.72
C ALA A 262 5.56 -18.33 8.56
N LYS A 263 4.78 -18.46 9.64
CA LYS A 263 3.40 -18.93 9.59
C LYS A 263 2.50 -17.93 8.86
N LEU A 264 2.63 -16.64 9.15
CA LEU A 264 1.92 -15.58 8.43
C LEU A 264 2.31 -15.55 6.94
N ASN A 265 3.60 -15.65 6.62
CA ASN A 265 4.08 -15.72 5.24
C ASN A 265 3.50 -16.91 4.47
N ALA A 266 3.51 -18.11 5.08
CA ALA A 266 2.95 -19.31 4.46
C ALA A 266 1.46 -19.15 4.15
N ALA A 267 0.66 -18.66 5.11
CA ALA A 267 -0.77 -18.45 4.93
C ALA A 267 -1.09 -17.35 3.90
N LEU A 268 -0.36 -16.22 3.94
CA LEU A 268 -0.47 -15.15 2.96
C LEU A 268 -0.02 -15.61 1.56
N GLY A 269 1.05 -16.41 1.48
CA GLY A 269 1.50 -16.99 0.23
C GLY A 269 0.46 -17.89 -0.42
N GLN A 270 -0.28 -18.69 0.36
CA GLN A 270 -1.40 -19.47 -0.13
C GLN A 270 -2.55 -18.56 -0.59
N THR A 271 -2.92 -17.57 0.22
CA THR A 271 -3.93 -16.56 -0.13
C THR A 271 -3.64 -15.88 -1.46
N LEU A 272 -2.41 -15.39 -1.65
CA LEU A 272 -2.03 -14.64 -2.86
C LEU A 272 -1.88 -15.54 -4.11
N ARG A 273 -1.73 -16.86 -3.94
CA ARG A 273 -1.73 -17.84 -5.05
C ARG A 273 -3.11 -18.37 -5.37
N ASP A 274 -4.10 -18.14 -4.53
CA ASP A 274 -5.48 -18.58 -4.74
C ASP A 274 -6.05 -17.98 -6.03
N PRO A 275 -6.62 -18.80 -6.95
CA PRO A 275 -7.18 -18.32 -8.21
C PRO A 275 -8.27 -17.28 -8.06
N ALA A 276 -9.11 -17.38 -7.01
CA ALA A 276 -10.17 -16.42 -6.76
C ALA A 276 -9.61 -15.06 -6.33
N VAL A 277 -8.57 -15.05 -5.47
CA VAL A 277 -7.87 -13.83 -5.05
C VAL A 277 -7.17 -13.19 -6.25
N LYS A 278 -6.47 -13.97 -7.07
CA LYS A 278 -5.83 -13.47 -8.31
C LYS A 278 -6.85 -12.87 -9.28
N ALA A 279 -8.00 -13.49 -9.44
CA ALA A 279 -9.06 -12.97 -10.30
C ALA A 279 -9.59 -11.61 -9.82
N GLU A 280 -9.73 -11.43 -8.49
CA GLU A 280 -10.15 -10.15 -7.92
C GLU A 280 -9.08 -9.05 -8.08
N PHE A 281 -7.79 -9.40 -7.92
CA PHE A 281 -6.69 -8.46 -8.21
C PHE A 281 -6.67 -8.06 -9.68
N ALA A 282 -6.84 -9.02 -10.60
CA ALA A 282 -6.88 -8.74 -12.04
C ALA A 282 -8.02 -7.79 -12.45
N LYS A 283 -9.21 -7.87 -11.81
CA LYS A 283 -10.31 -6.91 -12.00
C LYS A 283 -9.91 -5.47 -11.63
N GLN A 284 -8.88 -5.33 -10.83
CA GLN A 284 -8.35 -4.05 -10.37
C GLN A 284 -7.08 -3.64 -11.16
N SER A 285 -6.75 -4.36 -12.24
CA SER A 285 -5.50 -4.20 -13.01
C SER A 285 -4.24 -4.38 -12.15
N MET A 286 -4.32 -5.24 -11.14
CA MET A 286 -3.22 -5.57 -10.22
C MET A 286 -2.86 -7.04 -10.32
N GLU A 287 -1.62 -7.35 -9.97
CA GLU A 287 -1.12 -8.72 -9.83
C GLU A 287 -0.68 -8.97 -8.40
N THR A 288 -0.89 -10.21 -7.92
CA THR A 288 -0.35 -10.64 -6.63
C THR A 288 1.15 -10.89 -6.74
N SER A 289 1.91 -10.57 -5.69
CA SER A 289 3.37 -10.74 -5.64
C SER A 289 3.81 -11.60 -4.45
N PRO A 290 3.45 -12.91 -4.42
CA PRO A 290 3.83 -13.78 -3.32
C PRO A 290 5.33 -14.10 -3.36
N GLY A 291 6.03 -13.84 -2.23
CA GLY A 291 7.44 -14.06 -2.05
C GLY A 291 7.80 -14.42 -0.63
N THR A 292 9.09 -14.32 -0.28
CA THR A 292 9.60 -14.60 1.08
C THR A 292 9.77 -13.31 1.89
N PRO A 293 9.87 -13.40 3.23
CA PRO A 293 10.19 -12.25 4.08
C PRO A 293 11.53 -11.59 3.70
N GLU A 294 12.52 -12.38 3.30
CA GLU A 294 13.84 -11.88 2.91
C GLU A 294 13.80 -11.13 1.57
N GLU A 295 12.96 -11.57 0.64
CA GLU A 295 12.78 -10.91 -0.67
C GLU A 295 12.18 -9.52 -0.47
N ILE A 296 11.10 -9.39 0.28
CA ILE A 296 10.48 -8.09 0.53
C ILE A 296 11.38 -7.20 1.40
N ALA A 297 12.13 -7.76 2.36
CA ALA A 297 13.09 -7.01 3.15
C ALA A 297 14.20 -6.40 2.27
N ARG A 298 14.79 -7.19 1.36
CA ARG A 298 15.80 -6.70 0.39
C ARG A 298 15.21 -5.66 -0.54
N PHE A 299 13.99 -5.88 -1.04
CA PHE A 299 13.31 -4.93 -1.90
C PHE A 299 13.09 -3.59 -1.19
N MET A 300 12.55 -3.61 0.02
CA MET A 300 12.35 -2.39 0.82
C MET A 300 13.67 -1.65 1.11
N ALA A 301 14.74 -2.37 1.41
CA ALA A 301 16.06 -1.79 1.65
C ALA A 301 16.63 -1.06 0.41
N THR A 302 16.23 -1.43 -0.79
CA THR A 302 16.61 -0.78 -2.04
C THR A 302 15.64 0.35 -2.43
N GLU A 303 14.34 0.09 -2.38
CA GLU A 303 13.33 1.02 -2.87
C GLU A 303 13.12 2.24 -1.95
N ILE A 304 13.14 2.06 -0.62
CA ILE A 304 12.92 3.18 0.29
C ILE A 304 13.99 4.28 0.13
N PRO A 305 15.30 3.98 0.05
CA PRO A 305 16.32 5.00 -0.26
C PRO A 305 16.15 5.61 -1.66
N ARG A 306 15.73 4.83 -2.67
CA ARG A 306 15.46 5.35 -4.01
C ARG A 306 14.34 6.40 -3.98
N TRP A 307 13.25 6.13 -3.29
CA TRP A 307 12.15 7.07 -3.12
C TRP A 307 12.58 8.36 -2.41
N ARG A 308 13.53 8.28 -1.48
CA ARG A 308 14.12 9.47 -0.84
C ARG A 308 14.70 10.43 -1.88
N GLN A 309 15.46 9.90 -2.83
CA GLN A 309 16.05 10.72 -3.92
C GLN A 309 14.95 11.32 -4.82
N VAL A 310 13.90 10.57 -5.11
CA VAL A 310 12.79 11.06 -5.95
C VAL A 310 12.03 12.18 -5.25
N VAL A 311 11.72 12.03 -3.95
CA VAL A 311 11.07 13.08 -3.13
C VAL A 311 11.91 14.36 -3.07
N GLN A 312 13.23 14.23 -2.89
CA GLN A 312 14.15 15.37 -2.88
C GLN A 312 14.18 16.11 -4.22
N LYS A 313 14.25 15.38 -5.34
CA LYS A 313 14.21 15.96 -6.68
C LYS A 313 12.89 16.65 -7.00
N ALA A 314 11.78 16.10 -6.53
CA ALA A 314 10.45 16.71 -6.70
C ALA A 314 10.24 17.96 -5.84
N GLY A 315 11.19 18.29 -4.96
CA GLY A 315 11.09 19.48 -4.10
C GLY A 315 10.01 19.41 -3.02
N LEU A 316 9.48 18.20 -2.75
CA LEU A 316 8.49 18.00 -1.69
C LEU A 316 9.19 18.11 -0.33
N ARG A 317 8.90 19.19 0.39
CA ARG A 317 9.49 19.47 1.70
C ARG A 317 8.59 18.95 2.82
N GLN A 318 9.21 18.69 3.98
CA GLN A 318 8.53 18.39 5.22
C GLN A 318 7.71 19.61 5.68
N GLU A 319 6.42 19.41 5.88
CA GLU A 319 5.53 20.34 6.56
C GLU A 319 5.45 20.07 8.06
#